data_11d3b139af81ea1fe3a8f2e10f8fd51f
#
_entry.id   11d3b139af81ea1fe3a8f2e10f8fd51f
#
_cell.length_a   1.000
_cell.length_b   1.000
_cell.length_c   1.000
_cell.angle_alpha   90.00
_cell.angle_beta   90.00
_cell.angle_gamma   90.00
#
_symmetry.space_group_name_H-M   'P 1'
#
loop_
_entity.id
_entity.type
_entity.pdbx_description
1 polymer ?
#
loop_
_entity_poly.entity_id
_entity_poly.type
_entity_poly.pdbx_seq_one_letter_code
_entity_poly.pdbx_strand_id
1 'polypeptide(L)'
;STRLKLIGMTDSLDHMKLVRGELPSKTSVDGVYEGLASEDALKTLGINMGNTYKIISLAAGVEPYYVKITGVYEQKTDNDSYWAETLDSYLNAIFVDYDMVRNDLMPAGRFNAVNIARRYSLDYHTLDMNRISAVTAELEKDDAFYKEAGYAHEFNVADIIGNYTERAEKLTRILWILQIPAMVMLAFYLFMVSQLNVDRERNEIAVFKSRGASSWQIFGMYAAESGILGIVTLVVAP
;
A
#
# COMPACT_ATOMS: atom_id res chain seq x y z
N SER A 1 9.87 29.49 24.25
CA SER A 1 8.69 28.71 24.64
C SER A 1 8.48 27.64 23.58
N THR A 2 8.66 26.40 23.95
CA THR A 2 8.46 25.25 23.06
C THR A 2 6.96 24.96 23.02
N ARG A 3 6.39 24.84 21.81
CA ARG A 3 4.99 24.46 21.66
C ARG A 3 4.86 22.96 21.95
N LEU A 4 4.12 22.63 22.98
CA LEU A 4 3.76 21.26 23.32
C LEU A 4 2.53 20.84 22.51
N LYS A 5 2.56 19.64 21.96
CA LYS A 5 1.40 18.95 21.38
C LYS A 5 0.89 17.90 22.37
N LEU A 6 -0.39 17.91 22.69
CA LEU A 6 -1.04 16.84 23.39
C LEU A 6 -1.79 15.99 22.37
N ILE A 7 -1.51 14.71 22.30
CA ILE A 7 -2.01 13.80 21.28
C ILE A 7 -2.72 12.63 21.90
N GLY A 8 -3.96 12.38 21.53
CA GLY A 8 -4.68 11.16 21.83
C GLY A 8 -5.02 10.44 20.53
N MET A 9 -4.54 9.21 20.35
CA MET A 9 -4.81 8.38 19.18
C MET A 9 -5.45 7.09 19.62
N THR A 10 -6.44 6.62 18.85
CA THR A 10 -7.07 5.32 19.12
C THR A 10 -6.02 4.22 19.03
N ASP A 11 -6.03 3.30 19.99
CA ASP A 11 -5.14 2.14 20.05
C ASP A 11 -3.63 2.45 20.08
N SER A 12 -3.24 3.71 20.36
CA SER A 12 -1.82 4.12 20.36
C SER A 12 -0.95 3.31 21.33
N LEU A 13 -1.51 2.88 22.45
CA LEU A 13 -0.78 2.09 23.44
C LEU A 13 -0.39 0.70 22.93
N ASP A 14 -1.15 0.14 21.99
CA ASP A 14 -0.84 -1.17 21.37
C ASP A 14 0.36 -1.10 20.42
N HIS A 15 0.66 0.10 19.92
CA HIS A 15 1.77 0.40 19.00
C HIS A 15 3.00 1.00 19.70
N MET A 16 2.89 1.18 21.03
CA MET A 16 3.96 1.67 21.89
C MET A 16 4.54 0.56 22.76
N LYS A 17 5.84 0.60 22.97
CA LYS A 17 6.55 -0.19 23.96
C LYS A 17 6.90 0.72 25.13
N LEU A 18 6.38 0.43 26.30
CA LEU A 18 6.76 1.14 27.52
C LEU A 18 8.20 0.78 27.89
N VAL A 19 9.07 1.78 27.96
CA VAL A 19 10.48 1.62 28.33
C VAL A 19 10.67 1.81 29.83
N ARG A 20 10.00 2.81 30.40
CA ARG A 20 10.05 3.15 31.84
C ARG A 20 8.72 3.74 32.28
N GLY A 21 8.39 3.56 33.57
CA GLY A 21 7.21 4.13 34.20
C GLY A 21 5.95 3.28 34.03
N GLU A 22 4.81 3.92 33.98
CA GLU A 22 3.49 3.30 33.94
C GLU A 22 2.66 3.87 32.79
N LEU A 23 1.68 3.11 32.31
CA LEU A 23 0.73 3.56 31.29
C LEU A 23 -0.19 4.64 31.88
N PRO A 24 -0.65 5.60 31.06
CA PRO A 24 -1.52 6.67 31.50
C PRO A 24 -2.92 6.12 31.84
N SER A 25 -3.56 6.72 32.83
CA SER A 25 -4.96 6.42 33.17
C SER A 25 -5.89 6.89 32.08
N LYS A 26 -7.05 6.22 31.96
CA LYS A 26 -8.12 6.58 31.03
C LYS A 26 -8.96 7.77 31.49
N THR A 27 -8.75 8.23 32.71
CA THR A 27 -9.46 9.36 33.32
C THR A 27 -8.49 10.23 34.07
N SER A 28 -8.80 11.52 34.23
CA SER A 28 -8.00 12.40 35.08
C SER A 28 -8.04 11.98 36.55
N VAL A 29 -6.92 12.06 37.22
CA VAL A 29 -6.80 11.81 38.66
C VAL A 29 -6.56 13.16 39.35
N ASP A 30 -7.50 13.56 40.20
CA ASP A 30 -7.47 14.86 40.90
C ASP A 30 -7.27 16.07 39.95
N GLY A 31 -7.84 15.99 38.73
CA GLY A 31 -7.72 17.05 37.72
C GLY A 31 -6.36 17.10 37.02
N VAL A 32 -5.50 16.08 37.24
CA VAL A 32 -4.22 15.89 36.55
C VAL A 32 -4.38 14.83 35.48
N TYR A 33 -3.99 15.15 34.26
CA TYR A 33 -3.97 14.23 33.13
C TYR A 33 -2.63 13.49 33.10
N GLU A 34 -2.66 12.22 32.76
CA GLU A 34 -1.44 11.41 32.64
C GLU A 34 -1.06 11.20 31.19
N GLY A 35 0.24 11.16 30.90
CA GLY A 35 0.72 11.01 29.53
C GLY A 35 2.10 10.38 29.42
N LEU A 36 2.40 9.87 28.24
CA LEU A 36 3.67 9.29 27.84
C LEU A 36 4.44 10.26 26.94
N ALA A 37 5.75 10.26 27.05
CA ALA A 37 6.64 10.98 26.15
C ALA A 37 7.77 10.05 25.68
N SER A 38 8.32 10.32 24.49
CA SER A 38 9.55 9.64 24.07
C SER A 38 10.76 10.27 24.78
N GLU A 39 11.89 9.54 24.85
CA GLU A 39 13.13 10.09 25.40
C GLU A 39 13.55 11.40 24.71
N ASP A 40 13.37 11.47 23.40
CA ASP A 40 13.73 12.67 22.63
C ASP A 40 12.74 13.81 22.84
N ALA A 41 11.46 13.50 23.06
CA ALA A 41 10.48 14.50 23.47
C ALA A 41 10.78 15.08 24.85
N LEU A 42 11.19 14.24 25.81
CA LEU A 42 11.63 14.73 27.14
C LEU A 42 12.80 15.70 27.04
N LYS A 43 13.82 15.37 26.23
CA LYS A 43 14.98 16.25 25.98
C LYS A 43 14.59 17.54 25.29
N THR A 44 13.79 17.44 24.23
CA THR A 44 13.37 18.60 23.42
C THR A 44 12.52 19.58 24.20
N LEU A 45 11.61 19.06 25.03
CA LEU A 45 10.72 19.86 25.88
C LEU A 45 11.40 20.31 27.19
N GLY A 46 12.53 19.74 27.56
CA GLY A 46 13.19 20.00 28.85
C GLY A 46 12.36 19.53 30.04
N ILE A 47 11.65 18.41 29.90
CA ILE A 47 10.76 17.86 30.93
C ILE A 47 11.28 16.49 31.40
N ASN A 48 10.84 16.06 32.61
CA ASN A 48 11.25 14.81 33.21
C ASN A 48 10.05 13.93 33.53
N MET A 49 10.24 12.62 33.42
CA MET A 49 9.27 11.63 33.87
C MET A 49 9.00 11.77 35.40
N GLY A 50 7.76 11.54 35.80
CA GLY A 50 7.30 11.65 37.17
C GLY A 50 6.83 13.04 37.59
N ASN A 51 7.20 14.09 36.86
CA ASN A 51 6.83 15.46 37.16
C ASN A 51 5.50 15.85 36.54
N THR A 52 4.81 16.77 37.21
CA THR A 52 3.56 17.38 36.74
C THR A 52 3.84 18.78 36.19
N TYR A 53 3.34 19.04 35.01
CA TYR A 53 3.53 20.29 34.28
C TYR A 53 2.21 21.02 34.08
N LYS A 54 2.21 22.32 34.27
CA LYS A 54 1.06 23.17 34.00
C LYS A 54 1.04 23.52 32.50
N ILE A 55 -0.01 23.13 31.83
CA ILE A 55 -0.24 23.47 30.43
C ILE A 55 -1.09 24.73 30.36
N ILE A 56 -0.57 25.72 29.66
CA ILE A 56 -1.25 26.98 29.47
C ILE A 56 -1.60 27.11 28.00
N SER A 57 -2.88 27.24 27.71
CA SER A 57 -3.36 27.52 26.37
C SER A 57 -3.03 28.95 25.96
N LEU A 58 -2.69 29.15 24.68
CA LEU A 58 -2.50 30.50 24.12
C LEU A 58 -3.82 31.18 23.76
N ALA A 59 -4.95 30.44 23.77
CA ALA A 59 -6.26 31.04 23.53
C ALA A 59 -6.85 31.64 24.78
N ALA A 60 -7.52 32.78 24.61
CA ALA A 60 -8.26 33.41 25.67
C ALA A 60 -9.46 32.53 26.12
N GLY A 61 -9.65 32.43 27.43
CA GLY A 61 -10.80 31.72 28.00
C GLY A 61 -10.59 30.22 28.23
N VAL A 62 -9.44 29.65 27.92
CA VAL A 62 -9.12 28.26 28.23
C VAL A 62 -8.39 28.17 29.56
N GLU A 63 -8.96 27.48 30.53
CA GLU A 63 -8.33 27.29 31.82
C GLU A 63 -7.07 26.40 31.72
N PRO A 64 -6.01 26.76 32.47
CA PRO A 64 -4.83 25.91 32.56
C PRO A 64 -5.16 24.55 33.18
N TYR A 65 -4.50 23.52 32.70
CA TYR A 65 -4.62 22.16 33.23
C TYR A 65 -3.25 21.54 33.50
N TYR A 66 -3.22 20.42 34.17
CA TYR A 66 -1.98 19.79 34.59
C TYR A 66 -1.80 18.43 33.89
N VAL A 67 -0.58 18.16 33.42
CA VAL A 67 -0.20 16.90 32.82
C VAL A 67 1.01 16.32 33.54
N LYS A 68 0.89 15.08 34.01
CA LYS A 68 1.97 14.31 34.63
C LYS A 68 2.54 13.34 33.62
N ILE A 69 3.85 13.30 33.50
CA ILE A 69 4.53 12.32 32.64
C ILE A 69 4.71 11.02 33.42
N THR A 70 3.89 10.04 33.15
CA THR A 70 3.88 8.76 33.88
C THR A 70 4.85 7.74 33.32
N GLY A 71 5.20 7.82 32.03
CA GLY A 71 6.12 6.88 31.45
C GLY A 71 6.81 7.38 30.18
N VAL A 72 7.79 6.59 29.78
CA VAL A 72 8.56 6.81 28.55
C VAL A 72 8.28 5.65 27.60
N TYR A 73 7.99 5.98 26.35
CA TYR A 73 7.68 5.01 25.34
C TYR A 73 8.69 5.05 24.16
N GLU A 74 8.78 3.93 23.47
CA GLU A 74 9.36 3.76 22.15
C GLU A 74 8.31 3.17 21.20
N GLN A 75 8.51 3.30 19.89
CA GLN A 75 7.70 2.57 18.92
C GLN A 75 7.95 1.06 19.09
N LYS A 76 6.89 0.26 19.01
CA LYS A 76 6.99 -1.19 19.16
C LYS A 76 7.69 -1.86 18.00
N THR A 77 7.54 -1.30 16.81
CA THR A 77 8.12 -1.82 15.56
C THR A 77 8.55 -0.64 14.70
N ASP A 78 9.76 -0.71 14.16
CA ASP A 78 10.21 0.24 13.16
C ASP A 78 9.35 0.07 11.89
N ASN A 79 8.96 1.19 11.27
CA ASN A 79 8.08 1.24 10.09
C ASN A 79 6.66 0.70 10.31
N ASP A 80 6.13 0.81 11.51
CA ASP A 80 4.72 0.52 11.76
C ASP A 80 3.84 1.56 11.03
N SER A 81 2.99 1.07 10.12
CA SER A 81 2.09 1.91 9.31
C SER A 81 1.04 2.66 10.13
N TYR A 82 0.87 2.32 11.40
CA TYR A 82 0.04 3.06 12.33
C TYR A 82 0.56 4.50 12.52
N TRP A 83 1.87 4.69 12.56
CA TRP A 83 2.52 5.99 12.67
C TRP A 83 2.58 6.66 11.29
N ALA A 84 1.68 7.55 11.03
CA ALA A 84 1.60 8.21 9.72
C ALA A 84 2.67 9.30 9.50
N GLU A 85 3.30 9.74 10.58
CA GLU A 85 4.36 10.74 10.55
C GLU A 85 5.66 10.14 11.08
N THR A 86 6.78 10.72 10.69
CA THR A 86 8.09 10.32 11.21
C THR A 86 8.18 10.65 12.71
N LEU A 87 9.04 9.95 13.43
CA LEU A 87 9.32 10.17 14.86
C LEU A 87 9.64 11.64 15.18
N ASP A 88 10.29 12.33 14.26
CA ASP A 88 10.64 13.75 14.41
C ASP A 88 9.41 14.66 14.56
N SER A 89 8.28 14.26 14.04
CA SER A 89 7.02 15.01 14.18
C SER A 89 6.45 14.96 15.61
N TYR A 90 6.92 14.01 16.41
CA TYR A 90 6.46 13.79 17.80
C TYR A 90 7.46 14.26 18.85
N LEU A 91 8.56 14.92 18.48
CA LEU A 91 9.58 15.44 19.41
C LEU A 91 9.07 16.46 20.44
N ASN A 92 7.90 17.03 20.20
CA ASN A 92 7.24 17.95 21.11
C ASN A 92 5.85 17.46 21.56
N ALA A 93 5.63 16.16 21.50
CA ALA A 93 4.34 15.53 21.80
C ALA A 93 4.35 14.78 23.13
N ILE A 94 3.25 14.91 23.85
CA ILE A 94 2.88 14.02 24.94
C ILE A 94 1.65 13.24 24.49
N PHE A 95 1.73 11.93 24.58
CA PHE A 95 0.60 11.02 24.25
C PHE A 95 -0.20 10.75 25.51
N VAL A 96 -1.50 10.94 25.39
CA VAL A 96 -2.49 10.65 26.42
C VAL A 96 -3.47 9.61 25.91
N ASP A 97 -4.16 8.93 26.81
CA ASP A 97 -5.19 7.98 26.40
C ASP A 97 -6.29 8.69 25.58
N TYR A 98 -6.73 8.07 24.50
CA TYR A 98 -7.74 8.64 23.60
C TYR A 98 -9.10 8.82 24.30
N ASP A 99 -9.49 7.85 25.15
CA ASP A 99 -10.76 7.93 25.89
C ASP A 99 -10.74 9.10 26.88
N MET A 100 -9.61 9.38 27.51
CA MET A 100 -9.42 10.54 28.38
C MET A 100 -9.58 11.85 27.60
N VAL A 101 -9.01 11.95 26.41
CA VAL A 101 -9.18 13.13 25.55
C VAL A 101 -10.65 13.34 25.21
N ARG A 102 -11.32 12.27 24.75
CA ARG A 102 -12.69 12.31 24.27
C ARG A 102 -13.71 12.60 25.37
N ASN A 103 -13.56 11.96 26.52
CA ASN A 103 -14.59 11.92 27.55
C ASN A 103 -14.36 12.94 28.67
N ASP A 104 -13.14 13.42 28.85
CA ASP A 104 -12.78 14.34 29.94
C ASP A 104 -12.24 15.68 29.40
N LEU A 105 -11.15 15.64 28.66
CA LEU A 105 -10.45 16.85 28.23
C LEU A 105 -11.26 17.70 27.21
N MET A 106 -11.92 17.04 26.24
CA MET A 106 -12.75 17.76 25.26
C MET A 106 -14.02 18.38 25.88
N PRO A 107 -14.83 17.65 26.67
CA PRO A 107 -16.01 18.23 27.31
C PRO A 107 -15.67 19.34 28.29
N ALA A 108 -14.50 19.31 28.91
CA ALA A 108 -14.04 20.39 29.81
C ALA A 108 -13.63 21.66 29.08
N GLY A 109 -13.63 21.69 27.73
CA GLY A 109 -13.29 22.88 26.95
C GLY A 109 -11.84 23.33 27.11
N ARG A 110 -10.94 22.43 27.52
CA ARG A 110 -9.53 22.75 27.80
C ARG A 110 -8.62 22.74 26.57
N PHE A 111 -9.22 22.75 25.38
CA PHE A 111 -8.52 22.85 24.11
C PHE A 111 -8.70 24.19 23.42
N ASN A 112 -7.66 24.57 22.75
CA ASN A 112 -7.58 25.79 22.00
C ASN A 112 -7.71 25.58 20.48
N ALA A 113 -7.16 24.47 20.00
CA ALA A 113 -7.27 24.06 18.61
C ALA A 113 -7.29 22.52 18.59
N VAL A 114 -8.28 21.95 17.97
CA VAL A 114 -8.38 20.52 17.81
C VAL A 114 -8.23 20.22 16.33
N ASN A 115 -7.19 19.49 16.00
CA ASN A 115 -7.06 18.85 14.70
C ASN A 115 -7.48 17.40 14.87
N ILE A 116 -8.62 17.03 14.28
CA ILE A 116 -9.11 15.65 14.27
C ILE A 116 -8.79 15.07 12.91
N ALA A 117 -7.91 14.09 12.87
CA ALA A 117 -7.60 13.34 11.67
C ALA A 117 -8.12 11.90 11.80
N ARG A 118 -8.83 11.42 10.78
CA ARG A 118 -9.14 10.00 10.59
C ARG A 118 -8.22 9.46 9.52
N ARG A 119 -7.55 8.37 9.82
CA ARG A 119 -6.63 7.71 8.90
C ARG A 119 -7.15 6.32 8.60
N TYR A 120 -7.07 5.94 7.34
CA TYR A 120 -7.44 4.62 6.85
C TYR A 120 -6.23 4.06 6.12
N SER A 121 -5.84 2.84 6.45
CA SER A 121 -4.84 2.11 5.69
C SER A 121 -5.51 1.16 4.72
N LEU A 122 -5.05 1.14 3.49
CA LEU A 122 -5.49 0.15 2.52
C LEU A 122 -4.73 -1.17 2.77
N ASP A 123 -5.46 -2.26 2.97
CA ASP A 123 -4.84 -3.58 3.01
C ASP A 123 -4.47 -4.01 1.58
N TYR A 124 -3.22 -3.75 1.21
CA TYR A 124 -2.71 -4.06 -0.13
C TYR A 124 -2.60 -5.56 -0.41
N HIS A 125 -2.62 -6.42 0.62
CA HIS A 125 -2.60 -7.88 0.45
C HIS A 125 -3.92 -8.42 -0.12
N THR A 126 -5.01 -7.68 0.05
CA THR A 126 -6.33 -8.04 -0.46
C THR A 126 -6.63 -7.44 -1.84
N LEU A 127 -5.72 -6.62 -2.38
CA LEU A 127 -5.88 -5.99 -3.68
C LEU A 127 -5.70 -7.02 -4.82
N ASP A 128 -6.77 -7.23 -5.57
CA ASP A 128 -6.70 -7.95 -6.84
C ASP A 128 -6.29 -6.96 -7.95
N MET A 129 -5.21 -7.29 -8.64
CA MET A 129 -4.69 -6.48 -9.75
C MET A 129 -5.71 -6.27 -10.87
N ASN A 130 -6.61 -7.25 -11.09
CA ASN A 130 -7.68 -7.14 -12.07
C ASN A 130 -8.77 -6.13 -11.66
N ARG A 131 -8.81 -5.74 -10.41
CA ARG A 131 -9.80 -4.80 -9.86
C ARG A 131 -9.21 -3.41 -9.54
N ILE A 132 -7.95 -3.19 -9.85
CA ILE A 132 -7.27 -1.92 -9.55
C ILE A 132 -8.00 -0.71 -10.15
N SER A 133 -8.48 -0.81 -11.38
CA SER A 133 -9.23 0.27 -12.02
C SER A 133 -10.55 0.60 -11.28
N ALA A 134 -11.22 -0.41 -10.74
CA ALA A 134 -12.43 -0.20 -9.95
C ALA A 134 -12.11 0.46 -8.59
N VAL A 135 -11.01 0.06 -7.94
CA VAL A 135 -10.54 0.68 -6.70
C VAL A 135 -10.17 2.16 -6.94
N THR A 136 -9.45 2.45 -8.02
CA THR A 136 -9.10 3.83 -8.37
C THR A 136 -10.34 4.70 -8.62
N ALA A 137 -11.34 4.17 -9.34
CA ALA A 137 -12.58 4.89 -9.59
C ALA A 137 -13.38 5.17 -8.30
N GLU A 138 -13.33 4.26 -7.32
CA GLU A 138 -14.00 4.49 -6.02
C GLU A 138 -13.24 5.53 -5.19
N LEU A 139 -11.90 5.50 -5.18
CA LEU A 139 -11.08 6.52 -4.52
C LEU A 139 -11.28 7.92 -5.12
N GLU A 140 -11.47 8.02 -6.44
CA GLU A 140 -11.80 9.30 -7.11
C GLU A 140 -13.16 9.85 -6.68
N LYS A 141 -14.15 8.99 -6.46
CA LYS A 141 -15.46 9.41 -5.95
C LYS A 141 -15.37 9.89 -4.50
N ASP A 142 -14.61 9.17 -3.68
CA ASP A 142 -14.38 9.57 -2.30
C ASP A 142 -13.64 10.92 -2.25
N ASP A 143 -12.62 11.12 -3.07
CA ASP A 143 -11.91 12.39 -3.20
C ASP A 143 -12.87 13.55 -3.57
N ALA A 144 -13.73 13.32 -4.55
CA ALA A 144 -14.72 14.31 -4.96
C ALA A 144 -15.72 14.63 -3.82
N PHE A 145 -16.18 13.61 -3.10
CA PHE A 145 -17.09 13.76 -1.96
C PHE A 145 -16.47 14.60 -0.84
N TYR A 146 -15.21 14.30 -0.45
CA TYR A 146 -14.54 15.04 0.62
C TYR A 146 -14.21 16.48 0.21
N LYS A 147 -13.88 16.71 -1.07
CA LYS A 147 -13.69 18.07 -1.62
C LYS A 147 -14.98 18.88 -1.57
N GLU A 148 -16.10 18.31 -2.00
CA GLU A 148 -17.39 18.96 -1.98
C GLU A 148 -17.86 19.26 -0.53
N ALA A 149 -17.60 18.34 0.39
CA ALA A 149 -17.90 18.51 1.81
C ALA A 149 -16.97 19.50 2.53
N GLY A 150 -15.92 20.00 1.86
CA GLY A 150 -15.00 20.99 2.42
C GLY A 150 -14.02 20.43 3.45
N TYR A 151 -13.81 19.11 3.49
CA TYR A 151 -12.82 18.48 4.37
C TYR A 151 -11.43 18.54 3.75
N ALA A 152 -10.43 18.87 4.57
CA ALA A 152 -9.03 18.65 4.20
C ALA A 152 -8.74 17.13 4.19
N HIS A 153 -8.27 16.62 3.07
CA HIS A 153 -8.01 15.19 2.91
C HIS A 153 -6.80 14.96 2.00
N GLU A 154 -6.17 13.81 2.16
CA GLU A 154 -5.04 13.35 1.34
C GLU A 154 -5.28 11.89 0.93
N PHE A 155 -5.27 11.63 -0.37
CA PHE A 155 -5.42 10.31 -0.96
C PHE A 155 -4.10 9.83 -1.59
N ASN A 156 -3.08 9.65 -0.79
CA ASN A 156 -1.75 9.19 -1.25
C ASN A 156 -1.80 7.81 -1.95
N VAL A 157 -2.81 7.01 -1.63
CA VAL A 157 -3.01 5.68 -2.24
C VAL A 157 -3.31 5.78 -3.74
N ALA A 158 -4.09 6.77 -4.18
CA ALA A 158 -4.41 6.96 -5.59
C ALA A 158 -3.15 7.25 -6.42
N ASP A 159 -2.25 8.07 -5.90
CA ASP A 159 -0.98 8.40 -6.55
C ASP A 159 -0.05 7.18 -6.61
N ILE A 160 0.00 6.38 -5.55
CA ILE A 160 0.80 5.14 -5.52
C ILE A 160 0.29 4.15 -6.55
N ILE A 161 -1.03 3.92 -6.62
CA ILE A 161 -1.65 3.03 -7.60
C ILE A 161 -1.42 3.57 -9.03
N GLY A 162 -1.59 4.87 -9.25
CA GLY A 162 -1.34 5.52 -10.54
C GLY A 162 0.10 5.32 -11.03
N ASN A 163 1.07 5.58 -10.18
CA ASN A 163 2.49 5.35 -10.46
C ASN A 163 2.81 3.87 -10.74
N TYR A 164 2.15 2.95 -10.03
CA TYR A 164 2.32 1.52 -10.24
C TYR A 164 1.79 1.10 -11.62
N THR A 165 0.57 1.51 -11.97
CA THR A 165 -0.05 1.17 -13.27
C THR A 165 0.74 1.74 -14.44
N GLU A 166 1.22 2.96 -14.35
CA GLU A 166 2.08 3.57 -15.36
C GLU A 166 3.38 2.77 -15.57
N ARG A 167 4.02 2.34 -14.48
CA ARG A 167 5.23 1.51 -14.56
C ARG A 167 4.93 0.12 -15.14
N ALA A 168 3.81 -0.50 -14.76
CA ALA A 168 3.40 -1.79 -15.29
C ALA A 168 3.12 -1.73 -16.80
N GLU A 169 2.47 -0.68 -17.29
CA GLU A 169 2.27 -0.46 -18.71
C GLU A 169 3.59 -0.24 -19.47
N LYS A 170 4.52 0.51 -18.90
CA LYS A 170 5.86 0.69 -19.50
C LYS A 170 6.60 -0.64 -19.61
N LEU A 171 6.57 -1.47 -18.56
CA LEU A 171 7.19 -2.79 -18.57
C LEU A 171 6.54 -3.71 -19.61
N THR A 172 5.22 -3.74 -19.69
CA THR A 172 4.47 -4.52 -20.68
C THR A 172 4.86 -4.10 -22.11
N ARG A 173 4.98 -2.81 -22.35
CA ARG A 173 5.41 -2.27 -23.65
C ARG A 173 6.83 -2.70 -24.03
N ILE A 174 7.75 -2.66 -23.06
CA ILE A 174 9.14 -3.12 -23.26
C ILE A 174 9.18 -4.63 -23.54
N LEU A 175 8.41 -5.43 -22.81
CA LEU A 175 8.32 -6.87 -23.05
C LEU A 175 7.80 -7.19 -24.44
N TRP A 176 6.78 -6.50 -24.94
CA TRP A 176 6.29 -6.66 -26.31
C TRP A 176 7.38 -6.32 -27.35
N ILE A 177 8.13 -5.22 -27.15
CA ILE A 177 9.22 -4.82 -28.04
C ILE A 177 10.30 -5.92 -28.12
N LEU A 178 10.63 -6.55 -26.99
CA LEU A 178 11.60 -7.65 -26.95
C LEU A 178 11.05 -8.96 -27.54
N GLN A 179 9.76 -9.20 -27.38
CA GLN A 179 9.12 -10.44 -27.84
C GLN A 179 8.91 -10.47 -29.36
N ILE A 180 8.66 -9.35 -30.01
CA ILE A 180 8.43 -9.26 -31.46
C ILE A 180 9.60 -9.83 -32.27
N PRO A 181 10.86 -9.44 -32.07
CA PRO A 181 11.99 -9.99 -32.80
C PRO A 181 12.15 -11.51 -32.58
N ALA A 182 11.93 -11.99 -31.35
CA ALA A 182 11.99 -13.40 -31.05
C ALA A 182 10.90 -14.20 -31.78
N MET A 183 9.69 -13.69 -31.85
CA MET A 183 8.59 -14.30 -32.59
C MET A 183 8.89 -14.33 -34.11
N VAL A 184 9.46 -13.25 -34.66
CA VAL A 184 9.85 -13.19 -36.07
C VAL A 184 10.95 -14.21 -36.37
N MET A 185 11.96 -14.33 -35.52
CA MET A 185 13.02 -15.33 -35.66
C MET A 185 12.46 -16.75 -35.58
N LEU A 186 11.55 -17.02 -34.64
CA LEU A 186 10.89 -18.31 -34.51
C LEU A 186 10.06 -18.65 -35.75
N ALA A 187 9.27 -17.69 -36.23
CA ALA A 187 8.47 -17.87 -37.45
C ALA A 187 9.37 -18.17 -38.68
N PHE A 188 10.48 -17.44 -38.81
CA PHE A 188 11.45 -17.70 -39.88
C PHE A 188 12.10 -19.08 -39.76
N TYR A 189 12.46 -19.49 -38.53
CA TYR A 189 13.00 -20.83 -38.28
C TYR A 189 11.98 -21.93 -38.66
N LEU A 190 10.74 -21.77 -38.21
CA LEU A 190 9.65 -22.72 -38.56
C LEU A 190 9.42 -22.79 -40.07
N PHE A 191 9.45 -21.66 -40.76
CA PHE A 191 9.34 -21.61 -42.22
C PHE A 191 10.48 -22.36 -42.91
N MET A 192 11.72 -22.13 -42.48
CA MET A 192 12.91 -22.82 -43.02
C MET A 192 12.82 -24.35 -42.78
N VAL A 193 12.45 -24.81 -41.59
CA VAL A 193 12.30 -26.23 -41.26
C VAL A 193 11.17 -26.85 -42.08
N SER A 194 10.05 -26.17 -42.23
CA SER A 194 8.93 -26.59 -43.04
C SER A 194 9.34 -26.76 -44.53
N GLN A 195 10.09 -25.82 -45.05
CA GLN A 195 10.57 -25.83 -46.44
C GLN A 195 11.53 -27.03 -46.67
N LEU A 196 12.40 -27.30 -45.71
CA LEU A 196 13.34 -28.43 -45.75
C LEU A 196 12.65 -29.78 -45.69
N ASN A 197 11.58 -29.90 -44.90
CA ASN A 197 10.74 -31.12 -44.84
C ASN A 197 10.01 -31.35 -46.18
N VAL A 198 9.40 -30.29 -46.72
CA VAL A 198 8.71 -30.41 -48.02
C VAL A 198 9.69 -30.84 -49.12
N ASP A 199 10.92 -30.26 -49.15
CA ASP A 199 11.93 -30.67 -50.16
C ASP A 199 12.39 -32.10 -49.99
N ARG A 200 12.47 -32.66 -48.79
CA ARG A 200 12.77 -34.08 -48.56
C ARG A 200 11.64 -35.00 -49.03
N GLU A 201 10.40 -34.62 -48.83
CA GLU A 201 9.23 -35.41 -49.19
C GLU A 201 8.80 -35.25 -50.64
N ARG A 202 9.45 -34.38 -51.40
CA ARG A 202 9.16 -34.13 -52.82
C ARG A 202 9.08 -35.41 -53.65
N ASN A 203 10.00 -36.36 -53.39
CA ASN A 203 10.03 -37.64 -54.12
C ASN A 203 8.81 -38.50 -53.78
N GLU A 204 8.40 -38.52 -52.53
CA GLU A 204 7.21 -39.26 -52.08
C GLU A 204 5.93 -38.65 -52.67
N ILE A 205 5.81 -37.35 -52.60
CA ILE A 205 4.72 -36.59 -53.24
C ILE A 205 4.63 -36.87 -54.73
N ALA A 206 5.75 -36.95 -55.41
CA ALA A 206 5.79 -37.29 -56.83
C ALA A 206 5.31 -38.72 -57.10
N VAL A 207 5.66 -39.68 -56.27
CA VAL A 207 5.19 -41.04 -56.34
C VAL A 207 3.67 -41.16 -56.10
N PHE A 208 3.15 -40.45 -55.10
CA PHE A 208 1.70 -40.43 -54.88
C PHE A 208 0.93 -39.81 -56.08
N LYS A 209 1.46 -38.71 -56.63
CA LYS A 209 0.89 -38.11 -57.83
C LYS A 209 0.91 -38.99 -59.05
N SER A 210 1.98 -39.76 -59.29
CA SER A 210 2.08 -40.71 -60.38
C SER A 210 1.09 -41.90 -60.24
N ARG A 211 0.65 -42.20 -59.04
CA ARG A 211 -0.39 -43.17 -58.73
C ARG A 211 -1.81 -42.63 -58.75
N GLY A 212 -1.99 -41.36 -59.12
CA GLY A 212 -3.29 -40.74 -59.35
C GLY A 212 -3.87 -40.07 -58.10
N ALA A 213 -3.08 -39.86 -57.03
CA ALA A 213 -3.55 -39.12 -55.89
C ALA A 213 -3.71 -37.64 -56.19
N SER A 214 -4.84 -37.05 -55.79
CA SER A 214 -5.09 -35.64 -55.96
C SER A 214 -4.28 -34.80 -54.96
N SER A 215 -3.94 -33.55 -55.30
CA SER A 215 -3.20 -32.65 -54.42
C SER A 215 -3.91 -32.44 -53.07
N TRP A 216 -5.25 -32.48 -53.03
CA TRP A 216 -6.04 -32.37 -51.82
C TRP A 216 -5.94 -33.61 -50.90
N GLN A 217 -5.84 -34.81 -51.50
CA GLN A 217 -5.65 -36.04 -50.70
C GLN A 217 -4.28 -36.06 -50.03
N ILE A 218 -3.24 -35.65 -50.77
CA ILE A 218 -1.88 -35.52 -50.22
C ILE A 218 -1.84 -34.48 -49.11
N PHE A 219 -2.43 -33.30 -49.34
CA PHE A 219 -2.52 -32.26 -48.31
C PHE A 219 -3.28 -32.75 -47.07
N GLY A 220 -4.41 -33.43 -47.26
CA GLY A 220 -5.20 -33.96 -46.15
C GLY A 220 -4.43 -34.99 -45.31
N MET A 221 -3.59 -35.83 -45.92
CA MET A 221 -2.74 -36.79 -45.22
C MET A 221 -1.71 -36.07 -44.31
N TYR A 222 -0.96 -35.11 -44.86
CA TYR A 222 0.03 -34.34 -44.09
C TYR A 222 -0.62 -33.44 -43.03
N ALA A 223 -1.77 -32.87 -43.33
CA ALA A 223 -2.53 -32.09 -42.37
C ALA A 223 -3.03 -32.92 -41.18
N ALA A 224 -3.48 -34.15 -41.43
CA ALA A 224 -3.89 -35.09 -40.39
C ALA A 224 -2.70 -35.52 -39.51
N GLU A 225 -1.56 -35.83 -40.12
CA GLU A 225 -0.33 -36.21 -39.41
C GLU A 225 0.18 -35.05 -38.53
N SER A 226 0.27 -33.84 -39.09
CA SER A 226 0.67 -32.64 -38.35
C SER A 226 -0.34 -32.30 -37.24
N GLY A 227 -1.63 -32.52 -37.48
CA GLY A 227 -2.69 -32.30 -36.50
C GLY A 227 -2.57 -33.25 -35.29
N ILE A 228 -2.31 -34.52 -35.54
CA ILE A 228 -2.10 -35.53 -34.49
C ILE A 228 -0.86 -35.16 -33.64
N LEU A 229 0.25 -34.84 -34.31
CA LEU A 229 1.48 -34.43 -33.62
C LEU A 229 1.25 -33.14 -32.79
N GLY A 230 0.51 -32.19 -33.36
CA GLY A 230 0.14 -30.93 -32.65
C GLY A 230 -0.68 -31.21 -31.39
N ILE A 231 -1.67 -32.11 -31.46
CA ILE A 231 -2.48 -32.45 -30.28
C ILE A 231 -1.61 -33.15 -29.21
N VAL A 232 -0.77 -34.09 -29.61
CA VAL A 232 0.14 -34.80 -28.70
C VAL A 232 1.09 -33.77 -28.01
N THR A 233 1.64 -32.84 -28.77
CA THR A 233 2.53 -31.81 -28.24
C THR A 233 1.78 -30.91 -27.24
N LEU A 234 0.53 -30.56 -27.51
CA LEU A 234 -0.30 -29.73 -26.63
C LEU A 234 -0.63 -30.42 -25.30
N VAL A 235 -0.77 -31.74 -25.30
CA VAL A 235 -1.04 -32.54 -24.10
C VAL A 235 0.24 -32.79 -23.28
N VAL A 236 1.40 -32.86 -23.92
CA VAL A 236 2.70 -33.13 -23.27
C VAL A 236 3.43 -31.88 -22.85
N ALA A 237 3.17 -30.76 -23.52
CA ALA A 237 3.74 -29.46 -23.13
C ALA A 237 3.12 -28.95 -21.81
N PRO A 238 3.93 -28.57 -20.80
CA PRO A 238 3.46 -28.11 -19.51
C PRO A 238 2.79 -26.73 -19.59
#